data_95c1079ecd3ca6fb5fe96d1f7b1779d8
#
_entry.id   95c1079ecd3ca6fb5fe96d1f7b1779d8
#
_cell.length_a   1.000
_cell.length_b   1.000
_cell.length_c   1.000
_cell.angle_alpha   90.00
_cell.angle_beta   90.00
_cell.angle_gamma   90.00
#
_symmetry.space_group_name_H-M   'P 1'
#
loop_
_entity.id
_entity.type
_entity.pdbx_description
1 polymer ?
#
loop_
_entity_poly.entity_id
_entity_poly.type
_entity_poly.pdbx_seq_one_letter_code
_entity_poly.pdbx_strand_id
1 'polypeptide(L)'
;MVRSRASHGHARAAGAGRYVRERKVDPETGELARSVVELDEEAVARDAETDGYYCIVTSEEGRTAEEIVGIYRNLWRIEESLRAVKGDLSARPACVSTDSHIRAHFLICYVALLVVRLTQADMGWRHSAADVREALGGLGPRHMRENWWPDDYRTDLTDEIRSLCGMDLARRVYSRDEIRKVVAQATKLGSSGFLVGSTG
;
A
#
# COMPACT_ATOMS: atom_id res chain seq x y z
N MET A 1 24.42 -14.18 51.54
CA MET A 1 24.54 -14.36 50.12
C MET A 1 23.28 -15.05 49.58
N VAL A 2 22.26 -14.23 49.22
CA VAL A 2 20.94 -14.73 48.82
C VAL A 2 20.87 -14.63 47.30
N ARG A 3 20.82 -15.78 46.63
CA ARG A 3 20.63 -15.88 45.18
C ARG A 3 19.15 -15.66 44.89
N SER A 4 18.83 -14.51 44.27
CA SER A 4 17.55 -14.28 43.65
C SER A 4 17.33 -15.28 42.51
N ARG A 5 16.29 -16.10 42.63
CA ARG A 5 15.81 -16.90 41.51
C ARG A 5 15.14 -15.99 40.51
N ALA A 6 15.72 -15.91 39.31
CA ALA A 6 15.08 -15.31 38.13
C ALA A 6 13.75 -16.05 37.89
N SER A 7 12.64 -15.33 37.97
CA SER A 7 11.35 -15.82 37.50
C SER A 7 11.42 -16.07 36.01
N HIS A 8 11.19 -17.32 35.61
CA HIS A 8 11.00 -17.65 34.20
C HIS A 8 9.73 -16.94 33.72
N GLY A 9 9.92 -15.86 32.98
CA GLY A 9 8.83 -15.19 32.31
C GLY A 9 8.19 -16.15 31.33
N HIS A 10 6.97 -16.57 31.60
CA HIS A 10 6.14 -17.26 30.62
C HIS A 10 6.00 -16.30 29.44
N ALA A 11 6.38 -16.75 28.25
CA ALA A 11 6.13 -16.01 27.04
C ALA A 11 4.63 -15.72 26.98
N ARG A 12 4.24 -14.45 27.07
CA ARG A 12 2.84 -14.04 26.98
C ARG A 12 2.31 -14.48 25.63
N ALA A 13 1.25 -15.28 25.64
CA ALA A 13 0.57 -15.67 24.41
C ALA A 13 0.17 -14.40 23.62
N ALA A 14 0.41 -14.40 22.32
CA ALA A 14 0.01 -13.29 21.46
C ALA A 14 -1.51 -13.36 21.15
N GLY A 15 -2.15 -12.21 21.00
CA GLY A 15 -3.57 -12.12 20.66
C GLY A 15 -4.51 -12.50 21.79
N ALA A 16 -5.66 -13.06 21.48
CA ALA A 16 -6.73 -13.40 22.44
C ALA A 16 -6.30 -14.38 23.54
N GLY A 17 -5.30 -15.20 23.26
CA GLY A 17 -4.77 -16.16 24.24
C GLY A 17 -4.19 -15.52 25.51
N ARG A 18 -3.86 -14.23 25.51
CA ARG A 18 -3.36 -13.51 26.70
C ARG A 18 -4.42 -13.26 27.76
N TYR A 19 -5.70 -13.38 27.41
CA TYR A 19 -6.84 -13.18 28.31
C TYR A 19 -7.44 -14.49 28.82
N VAL A 20 -6.73 -15.60 28.60
CA VAL A 20 -7.21 -16.92 28.96
C VAL A 20 -6.31 -17.48 30.03
N ARG A 21 -6.92 -17.91 31.16
CA ARG A 21 -6.26 -18.68 32.22
C ARG A 21 -6.71 -20.12 32.14
N GLU A 22 -5.77 -21.03 32.25
CA GLU A 22 -6.03 -22.46 32.36
C GLU A 22 -5.91 -22.85 33.83
N ARG A 23 -7.00 -23.32 34.44
CA ARG A 23 -7.02 -23.79 35.81
C ARG A 23 -7.14 -25.31 35.80
N LYS A 24 -6.23 -25.97 36.52
CA LYS A 24 -6.15 -27.45 36.58
C LYS A 24 -6.60 -28.03 37.90
N VAL A 25 -7.01 -27.21 38.85
CA VAL A 25 -7.41 -27.61 40.18
C VAL A 25 -8.80 -27.07 40.48
N ASP A 26 -9.69 -27.91 40.96
CA ASP A 26 -11.01 -27.49 41.46
C ASP A 26 -10.83 -26.63 42.69
N PRO A 27 -11.34 -25.37 42.71
CA PRO A 27 -11.18 -24.47 43.83
C PRO A 27 -11.93 -24.92 45.11
N GLU A 28 -12.98 -25.76 45.00
CA GLU A 28 -13.81 -26.21 46.16
C GLU A 28 -13.26 -27.50 46.77
N THR A 29 -12.80 -28.42 45.95
CA THR A 29 -12.35 -29.75 46.39
C THR A 29 -10.84 -29.89 46.49
N GLY A 30 -10.06 -29.01 45.84
CA GLY A 30 -8.59 -29.10 45.78
C GLY A 30 -8.09 -30.26 44.94
N GLU A 31 -8.94 -31.03 44.29
CA GLU A 31 -8.55 -32.15 43.44
C GLU A 31 -8.14 -31.69 42.05
N LEU A 32 -7.30 -32.49 41.38
CA LEU A 32 -6.90 -32.30 40.00
C LEU A 32 -8.13 -32.49 39.07
N ALA A 33 -8.71 -31.43 38.65
CA ALA A 33 -9.82 -31.38 37.70
C ALA A 33 -9.30 -31.38 36.24
N ARG A 34 -10.22 -31.62 35.33
CA ARG A 34 -9.96 -31.34 33.89
C ARG A 34 -9.64 -29.86 33.74
N SER A 35 -8.70 -29.55 32.84
CA SER A 35 -8.36 -28.18 32.48
C SER A 35 -9.62 -27.38 32.18
N VAL A 36 -9.90 -26.37 32.95
CA VAL A 36 -11.00 -25.40 32.75
C VAL A 36 -10.37 -24.12 32.23
N VAL A 37 -10.89 -23.65 31.09
CA VAL A 37 -10.45 -22.41 30.49
C VAL A 37 -11.35 -21.28 30.94
N GLU A 38 -10.78 -20.30 31.63
CA GLU A 38 -11.48 -19.15 32.18
C GLU A 38 -10.95 -17.85 31.57
N LEU A 39 -11.82 -16.84 31.48
CA LEU A 39 -11.39 -15.51 31.06
C LEU A 39 -10.64 -14.84 32.22
N ASP A 40 -9.48 -14.25 31.93
CA ASP A 40 -8.71 -13.44 32.84
C ASP A 40 -9.26 -12.00 32.85
N GLU A 41 -10.32 -11.77 33.62
CA GLU A 41 -10.98 -10.46 33.70
C GLU A 41 -10.04 -9.35 34.18
N GLU A 42 -9.07 -9.66 35.04
CA GLU A 42 -8.06 -8.69 35.48
C GLU A 42 -7.11 -8.30 34.35
N ALA A 43 -6.75 -9.25 33.47
CA ALA A 43 -5.95 -8.95 32.33
C ALA A 43 -6.71 -8.10 31.28
N VAL A 44 -7.99 -8.41 31.11
CA VAL A 44 -8.90 -7.61 30.26
C VAL A 44 -9.03 -6.19 30.81
N ALA A 45 -9.30 -6.02 32.12
CA ALA A 45 -9.45 -4.72 32.74
C ALA A 45 -8.17 -3.87 32.63
N ARG A 46 -7.00 -4.47 32.89
CA ARG A 46 -5.71 -3.77 32.77
C ARG A 46 -5.42 -3.30 31.36
N ASP A 47 -5.74 -4.11 30.37
CA ASP A 47 -5.52 -3.73 28.97
C ASP A 47 -6.53 -2.69 28.50
N ALA A 48 -7.77 -2.76 29.02
CA ALA A 48 -8.82 -1.77 28.73
C ALA A 48 -8.45 -0.34 29.21
N GLU A 49 -7.62 -0.19 30.21
CA GLU A 49 -7.14 1.12 30.68
C GLU A 49 -6.32 1.85 29.63
N THR A 50 -5.65 1.08 28.76
CA THR A 50 -4.79 1.63 27.68
C THR A 50 -5.39 1.52 26.30
N ASP A 51 -6.61 0.97 26.17
CA ASP A 51 -7.29 0.85 24.90
C ASP A 51 -7.55 2.22 24.27
N GLY A 52 -7.23 2.34 23.00
CA GLY A 52 -7.34 3.60 22.27
C GLY A 52 -6.12 4.53 22.41
N TYR A 53 -5.16 4.21 23.29
CA TYR A 53 -3.91 4.95 23.39
C TYR A 53 -2.78 4.25 22.62
N TYR A 54 -1.94 5.05 21.99
CA TYR A 54 -0.67 4.60 21.43
C TYR A 54 0.42 5.60 21.77
N CYS A 55 1.64 5.10 21.90
CA CYS A 55 2.81 5.92 22.24
C CYS A 55 3.75 6.00 21.04
N ILE A 56 4.18 7.19 20.71
CA ILE A 56 5.23 7.44 19.74
C ILE A 56 6.47 7.88 20.50
N VAL A 57 7.57 7.11 20.33
CA VAL A 57 8.89 7.47 20.89
C VAL A 57 9.76 7.99 19.76
N THR A 58 10.35 9.16 19.95
CA THR A 58 11.20 9.83 18.96
C THR A 58 12.43 10.40 19.59
N SER A 59 13.51 10.51 18.84
CA SER A 59 14.73 11.27 19.19
C SER A 59 14.70 12.72 18.71
N GLU A 60 13.62 13.14 18.04
CA GLU A 60 13.46 14.51 17.54
C GLU A 60 13.08 15.45 18.70
N GLU A 61 13.96 16.39 19.05
CA GLU A 61 13.76 17.32 20.16
C GLU A 61 13.21 18.69 19.76
N GLY A 62 13.21 19.00 18.46
CA GLY A 62 12.84 20.33 17.94
C GLY A 62 11.44 20.45 17.34
N ARG A 63 10.61 19.40 17.46
CA ARG A 63 9.26 19.35 16.82
C ARG A 63 8.14 19.28 17.86
N THR A 64 6.98 19.85 17.49
CA THR A 64 5.79 19.73 18.33
C THR A 64 5.18 18.31 18.27
N ALA A 65 4.36 17.97 19.26
CA ALA A 65 3.67 16.68 19.27
C ALA A 65 2.77 16.48 18.03
N GLU A 66 2.11 17.53 17.58
CA GLU A 66 1.25 17.54 16.39
C GLU A 66 2.05 17.25 15.12
N GLU A 67 3.23 17.84 14.99
CA GLU A 67 4.14 17.56 13.84
C GLU A 67 4.61 16.12 13.84
N ILE A 68 5.02 15.59 15.00
CA ILE A 68 5.44 14.19 15.16
C ILE A 68 4.31 13.23 14.80
N VAL A 69 3.11 13.46 15.30
CA VAL A 69 1.92 12.68 14.97
C VAL A 69 1.60 12.77 13.48
N GLY A 70 1.75 13.95 12.87
CA GLY A 70 1.58 14.17 11.45
C GLY A 70 2.57 13.34 10.61
N ILE A 71 3.84 13.34 10.98
CA ILE A 71 4.88 12.52 10.34
C ILE A 71 4.56 11.03 10.50
N TYR A 72 4.23 10.58 11.71
CA TYR A 72 3.88 9.19 11.97
C TYR A 72 2.67 8.72 11.13
N ARG A 73 1.63 9.54 11.06
CA ARG A 73 0.45 9.27 10.24
C ARG A 73 0.75 9.15 8.74
N ASN A 74 1.84 9.75 8.26
CA ASN A 74 2.25 9.64 6.87
C ASN A 74 3.09 8.38 6.57
N LEU A 75 3.55 7.62 7.56
CA LEU A 75 4.30 6.37 7.35
C LEU A 75 3.49 5.32 6.59
N TRP A 76 2.17 5.28 6.75
CA TRP A 76 1.32 4.37 5.99
C TRP A 76 1.46 4.53 4.47
N ARG A 77 1.78 5.74 3.98
CA ARG A 77 2.02 6.01 2.55
C ARG A 77 3.26 5.29 2.04
N ILE A 78 4.27 5.16 2.89
CA ILE A 78 5.48 4.40 2.57
C ILE A 78 5.15 2.90 2.51
N GLU A 79 4.42 2.40 3.52
CA GLU A 79 3.99 1.00 3.54
C GLU A 79 3.09 0.65 2.35
N GLU A 80 2.15 1.51 2.01
CA GLU A 80 1.30 1.36 0.83
C GLU A 80 2.13 1.36 -0.45
N SER A 81 3.12 2.26 -0.58
CA SER A 81 4.01 2.29 -1.74
C SER A 81 4.83 1.01 -1.86
N LEU A 82 5.37 0.50 -0.74
CA LEU A 82 6.08 -0.78 -0.72
C LEU A 82 5.16 -1.96 -1.03
N ARG A 83 3.91 -1.93 -0.59
CA ARG A 83 2.90 -2.95 -0.91
C ARG A 83 2.58 -2.94 -2.40
N ALA A 84 2.31 -1.76 -2.98
CA ALA A 84 2.07 -1.59 -4.41
C ALA A 84 3.25 -2.11 -5.26
N VAL A 85 4.48 -1.78 -4.89
CA VAL A 85 5.68 -2.28 -5.60
C VAL A 85 5.79 -3.79 -5.51
N LYS A 86 5.60 -4.38 -4.32
CA LYS A 86 5.75 -5.83 -4.11
C LYS A 86 4.65 -6.65 -4.76
N GLY A 87 3.42 -6.17 -4.71
CA GLY A 87 2.22 -6.85 -5.22
C GLY A 87 1.82 -6.36 -6.61
N ASP A 88 1.27 -5.16 -6.68
CA ASP A 88 0.63 -4.63 -7.88
C ASP A 88 1.59 -4.46 -9.05
N LEU A 89 2.84 -4.06 -8.80
CA LEU A 89 3.87 -3.87 -9.83
C LEU A 89 4.79 -5.09 -9.98
N SER A 90 4.47 -6.22 -9.32
CA SER A 90 5.16 -7.50 -9.47
C SER A 90 6.69 -7.43 -9.28
N ALA A 91 7.16 -6.57 -8.36
CA ALA A 91 8.59 -6.52 -8.04
C ALA A 91 9.08 -7.80 -7.34
N ARG A 92 8.15 -8.65 -6.84
CA ARG A 92 8.43 -9.96 -6.26
C ARG A 92 7.44 -11.00 -6.76
N PRO A 93 7.91 -12.22 -7.11
CA PRO A 93 9.32 -12.63 -7.17
C PRO A 93 10.05 -11.98 -8.36
N ALA A 94 11.33 -11.60 -8.16
CA ALA A 94 12.18 -11.15 -9.26
C ALA A 94 12.71 -12.38 -10.00
N CYS A 95 12.12 -12.69 -11.15
CA CYS A 95 12.49 -13.85 -11.98
C CYS A 95 13.71 -13.55 -12.88
N VAL A 96 14.69 -12.82 -12.35
CA VAL A 96 15.91 -12.43 -13.05
C VAL A 96 17.13 -12.74 -12.19
N SER A 97 18.24 -13.16 -12.81
CA SER A 97 19.42 -13.67 -12.09
C SER A 97 20.69 -12.86 -12.29
N THR A 98 20.79 -12.04 -13.34
CA THR A 98 21.99 -11.22 -13.57
C THR A 98 21.83 -9.85 -12.93
N ASP A 99 22.92 -9.27 -12.41
CA ASP A 99 22.93 -7.99 -11.73
C ASP A 99 22.31 -6.86 -12.58
N SER A 100 22.65 -6.80 -13.88
CA SER A 100 22.07 -5.82 -14.79
C SER A 100 20.56 -5.97 -14.97
N HIS A 101 20.05 -7.20 -15.06
CA HIS A 101 18.62 -7.45 -15.19
C HIS A 101 17.89 -7.17 -13.87
N ILE A 102 18.49 -7.47 -12.72
CA ILE A 102 17.93 -7.15 -11.40
C ILE A 102 17.78 -5.62 -11.26
N ARG A 103 18.83 -4.86 -11.59
CA ARG A 103 18.77 -3.40 -11.56
C ARG A 103 17.71 -2.84 -12.50
N ALA A 104 17.66 -3.34 -13.73
CA ALA A 104 16.66 -2.92 -14.73
C ALA A 104 15.23 -3.23 -14.24
N HIS A 105 15.00 -4.43 -13.68
CA HIS A 105 13.70 -4.82 -13.14
C HIS A 105 13.22 -3.85 -12.03
N PHE A 106 14.07 -3.57 -11.04
CA PHE A 106 13.68 -2.64 -9.98
C PHE A 106 13.55 -1.20 -10.46
N LEU A 107 14.34 -0.77 -11.45
CA LEU A 107 14.18 0.55 -12.06
C LEU A 107 12.82 0.67 -12.76
N ILE A 108 12.40 -0.35 -13.51
CA ILE A 108 11.08 -0.37 -14.15
C ILE A 108 9.96 -0.31 -13.10
N CYS A 109 10.06 -1.10 -12.03
CA CYS A 109 9.08 -1.06 -10.94
C CYS A 109 9.03 0.32 -10.26
N TYR A 110 10.19 0.97 -10.08
CA TYR A 110 10.24 2.31 -9.50
C TYR A 110 9.58 3.35 -10.42
N VAL A 111 9.87 3.32 -11.72
CA VAL A 111 9.24 4.23 -12.70
C VAL A 111 7.74 3.99 -12.77
N ALA A 112 7.29 2.73 -12.76
CA ALA A 112 5.89 2.39 -12.72
C ALA A 112 5.20 2.93 -11.45
N LEU A 113 5.83 2.79 -10.28
CA LEU A 113 5.33 3.38 -9.03
C LEU A 113 5.22 4.90 -9.14
N LEU A 114 6.25 5.56 -9.70
CA LEU A 114 6.24 7.01 -9.89
C LEU A 114 5.06 7.45 -10.74
N VAL A 115 4.81 6.78 -11.88
CA VAL A 115 3.66 7.08 -12.74
C VAL A 115 2.35 6.93 -11.99
N VAL A 116 2.16 5.82 -11.27
CA VAL A 116 0.94 5.59 -10.47
C VAL A 116 0.76 6.69 -9.42
N ARG A 117 1.82 7.08 -8.70
CA ARG A 117 1.75 8.10 -7.65
C ARG A 117 1.48 9.51 -8.19
N LEU A 118 2.08 9.88 -9.32
CA LEU A 118 1.78 11.14 -9.99
C LEU A 118 0.32 11.18 -10.45
N THR A 119 -0.16 10.11 -11.09
CA THR A 119 -1.57 10.01 -11.49
C THR A 119 -2.50 10.13 -10.28
N GLN A 120 -2.21 9.43 -9.17
CA GLN A 120 -3.00 9.56 -7.93
C GLN A 120 -3.00 10.98 -7.38
N ALA A 121 -1.85 11.67 -7.41
CA ALA A 121 -1.72 13.05 -6.94
C ALA A 121 -2.57 14.01 -7.79
N ASP A 122 -2.51 13.90 -9.11
CA ASP A 122 -3.29 14.71 -10.05
C ASP A 122 -4.82 14.48 -9.89
N MET A 123 -5.19 13.26 -9.45
CA MET A 123 -6.58 12.89 -9.14
C MET A 123 -6.98 13.17 -7.68
N GLY A 124 -6.16 13.89 -6.91
CA GLY A 124 -6.44 14.23 -5.52
C GLY A 124 -6.48 13.05 -4.56
N TRP A 125 -5.73 11.96 -4.84
CA TRP A 125 -5.61 10.75 -4.00
C TRP A 125 -6.93 10.00 -3.75
N ARG A 126 -7.90 10.14 -4.67
CA ARG A 126 -9.25 9.53 -4.53
C ARG A 126 -9.29 8.04 -4.87
N HIS A 127 -8.30 7.54 -5.60
CA HIS A 127 -8.24 6.16 -6.09
C HIS A 127 -7.04 5.41 -5.51
N SER A 128 -7.19 4.10 -5.32
CA SER A 128 -6.10 3.25 -4.86
C SER A 128 -5.02 3.07 -5.94
N ALA A 129 -3.80 2.69 -5.53
CA ALA A 129 -2.73 2.37 -6.47
C ALA A 129 -3.09 1.18 -7.38
N ALA A 130 -3.85 0.21 -6.85
CA ALA A 130 -4.30 -0.95 -7.61
C ALA A 130 -5.29 -0.55 -8.71
N ASP A 131 -6.27 0.30 -8.40
CA ASP A 131 -7.27 0.78 -9.38
C ASP A 131 -6.61 1.57 -10.50
N VAL A 132 -5.71 2.51 -10.15
CA VAL A 132 -4.96 3.31 -11.13
C VAL A 132 -4.10 2.41 -12.02
N ARG A 133 -3.40 1.43 -11.46
CA ARG A 133 -2.60 0.46 -12.22
C ARG A 133 -3.48 -0.34 -13.20
N GLU A 134 -4.62 -0.84 -12.72
CA GLU A 134 -5.56 -1.60 -13.56
C GLU A 134 -6.10 -0.74 -14.70
N ALA A 135 -6.53 0.49 -14.39
CA ALA A 135 -7.01 1.43 -15.39
C ALA A 135 -5.93 1.76 -16.43
N LEU A 136 -4.70 2.06 -16.01
CA LEU A 136 -3.57 2.31 -16.91
C LEU A 136 -3.22 1.08 -17.76
N GLY A 137 -3.30 -0.12 -17.18
CA GLY A 137 -3.03 -1.38 -17.89
C GLY A 137 -4.09 -1.73 -18.94
N GLY A 138 -5.32 -1.30 -18.71
CA GLY A 138 -6.43 -1.48 -19.66
C GLY A 138 -6.54 -0.38 -20.72
N LEU A 139 -5.92 0.78 -20.44
CA LEU A 139 -6.06 1.98 -21.25
C LEU A 139 -5.23 1.89 -22.53
N GLY A 140 -5.88 2.09 -23.66
CA GLY A 140 -5.24 2.18 -24.95
C GLY A 140 -5.79 1.20 -25.99
N PRO A 141 -5.61 1.54 -27.26
CA PRO A 141 -6.15 0.76 -28.36
C PRO A 141 -5.36 -0.54 -28.55
N ARG A 142 -6.08 -1.65 -28.75
CA ARG A 142 -5.53 -2.99 -29.03
C ARG A 142 -5.63 -3.29 -30.51
N HIS A 143 -4.55 -3.78 -31.10
CA HIS A 143 -4.59 -4.19 -32.51
C HIS A 143 -5.53 -5.39 -32.69
N MET A 144 -6.53 -5.24 -33.54
CA MET A 144 -7.48 -6.32 -33.82
C MET A 144 -7.22 -6.94 -35.20
N ARG A 145 -7.49 -6.24 -36.27
CA ARG A 145 -7.27 -6.69 -37.66
C ARG A 145 -7.00 -5.49 -38.56
N GLU A 146 -6.19 -5.70 -39.61
CA GLU A 146 -5.89 -4.69 -40.60
C GLU A 146 -5.43 -3.36 -40.01
N ASN A 147 -6.26 -2.32 -40.12
CA ASN A 147 -5.98 -0.96 -39.66
C ASN A 147 -6.88 -0.53 -38.48
N TRP A 148 -7.54 -1.48 -37.82
CA TRP A 148 -8.48 -1.21 -36.74
C TRP A 148 -7.87 -1.45 -35.36
N TRP A 149 -8.01 -0.43 -34.50
CA TRP A 149 -7.46 -0.42 -33.14
C TRP A 149 -8.56 0.02 -32.18
N PRO A 150 -9.43 -0.91 -31.70
CA PRO A 150 -10.45 -0.60 -30.73
C PRO A 150 -9.85 -0.24 -29.38
N ASP A 151 -10.45 0.77 -28.73
CA ASP A 151 -10.22 1.19 -27.35
C ASP A 151 -11.55 1.09 -26.61
N ASP A 152 -11.90 -0.13 -26.22
CA ASP A 152 -13.19 -0.51 -25.65
C ASP A 152 -13.17 -0.61 -24.13
N TYR A 153 -11.99 -0.60 -23.50
CA TYR A 153 -11.87 -0.57 -22.05
C TYR A 153 -12.15 0.82 -21.50
N ARG A 154 -13.40 1.02 -21.08
CA ARG A 154 -13.86 2.30 -20.54
C ARG A 154 -14.52 2.12 -19.18
N THR A 155 -14.00 2.87 -18.20
CA THR A 155 -14.54 3.07 -16.87
C THR A 155 -14.48 4.56 -16.54
N ASP A 156 -15.21 5.02 -15.53
CA ASP A 156 -15.14 6.40 -15.07
C ASP A 156 -13.70 6.81 -14.76
N LEU A 157 -12.93 5.91 -14.16
CA LEU A 157 -11.52 6.11 -13.85
C LEU A 157 -10.65 6.26 -15.11
N THR A 158 -10.86 5.43 -16.14
CA THR A 158 -10.11 5.58 -17.39
C THR A 158 -10.46 6.86 -18.12
N ASP A 159 -11.70 7.32 -18.06
CA ASP A 159 -12.13 8.58 -18.67
C ASP A 159 -11.57 9.79 -17.89
N GLU A 160 -11.47 9.71 -16.57
CA GLU A 160 -10.76 10.69 -15.75
C GLU A 160 -9.27 10.77 -16.12
N ILE A 161 -8.58 9.63 -16.22
CA ILE A 161 -7.16 9.58 -16.64
C ILE A 161 -6.97 10.16 -18.04
N ARG A 162 -7.87 9.85 -18.99
CA ARG A 162 -7.84 10.46 -20.34
C ARG A 162 -7.94 11.96 -20.31
N SER A 163 -8.79 12.50 -19.44
CA SER A 163 -8.95 13.96 -19.31
C SER A 163 -7.69 14.63 -18.79
N LEU A 164 -6.94 13.99 -17.90
CA LEU A 164 -5.66 14.49 -17.38
C LEU A 164 -4.56 14.56 -18.45
N CYS A 165 -4.59 13.66 -19.43
CA CYS A 165 -3.58 13.62 -20.48
C CYS A 165 -3.60 14.83 -21.42
N GLY A 166 -4.64 15.68 -21.41
CA GLY A 166 -4.78 16.85 -22.29
C GLY A 166 -4.81 16.49 -23.79
N MET A 167 -5.14 15.26 -24.13
CA MET A 167 -5.22 14.74 -25.50
C MET A 167 -6.62 14.24 -25.79
N ASP A 168 -7.07 14.37 -27.05
CA ASP A 168 -8.34 13.78 -27.50
C ASP A 168 -8.21 12.25 -27.60
N LEU A 169 -8.54 11.57 -26.53
CA LEU A 169 -8.59 10.12 -26.41
C LEU A 169 -10.05 9.60 -26.32
N ALA A 170 -11.02 10.37 -26.82
CA ALA A 170 -12.44 10.04 -26.68
C ALA A 170 -12.93 8.96 -27.62
N ARG A 171 -12.21 8.64 -28.68
CA ARG A 171 -12.64 7.67 -29.70
C ARG A 171 -12.56 6.24 -29.18
N ARG A 172 -13.52 5.43 -29.63
CA ARG A 172 -13.56 3.99 -29.34
C ARG A 172 -12.77 3.14 -30.34
N VAL A 173 -12.48 3.69 -31.50
CA VAL A 173 -11.75 2.99 -32.55
C VAL A 173 -10.81 3.98 -33.21
N TYR A 174 -9.56 3.57 -33.36
CA TYR A 174 -8.49 4.33 -33.98
C TYR A 174 -7.96 3.63 -35.23
N SER A 175 -7.61 4.41 -36.24
CA SER A 175 -6.75 3.96 -37.31
C SER A 175 -5.28 4.03 -36.90
N ARG A 176 -4.40 3.33 -37.62
CA ARG A 176 -2.95 3.38 -37.39
C ARG A 176 -2.37 4.79 -37.46
N ASP A 177 -2.89 5.62 -38.38
CA ASP A 177 -2.41 6.99 -38.54
C ASP A 177 -2.88 7.91 -37.42
N GLU A 178 -4.05 7.68 -36.86
CA GLU A 178 -4.53 8.41 -35.68
C GLU A 178 -3.69 8.04 -34.46
N ILE A 179 -3.37 6.76 -34.24
CA ILE A 179 -2.46 6.34 -33.16
C ILE A 179 -1.10 7.01 -33.29
N ARG A 180 -0.53 7.05 -34.51
CA ARG A 180 0.74 7.74 -34.76
C ARG A 180 0.67 9.23 -34.40
N LYS A 181 -0.45 9.90 -34.70
CA LYS A 181 -0.66 11.29 -34.32
C LYS A 181 -0.72 11.48 -32.80
N VAL A 182 -1.44 10.59 -32.09
CA VAL A 182 -1.52 10.60 -30.62
C VAL A 182 -0.13 10.40 -30.01
N VAL A 183 0.64 9.42 -30.48
CA VAL A 183 2.01 9.18 -29.99
C VAL A 183 2.92 10.37 -30.27
N ALA A 184 2.85 10.96 -31.49
CA ALA A 184 3.63 12.14 -31.84
C ALA A 184 3.25 13.38 -30.97
N GLN A 185 1.98 13.55 -30.63
CA GLN A 185 1.52 14.60 -29.70
C GLN A 185 2.04 14.36 -28.29
N ALA A 186 1.96 13.11 -27.79
CA ALA A 186 2.49 12.75 -26.46
C ALA A 186 4.01 13.02 -26.38
N THR A 187 4.77 12.69 -27.44
CA THR A 187 6.20 12.96 -27.49
C THR A 187 6.50 14.47 -27.44
N LYS A 188 5.71 15.29 -28.14
CA LYS A 188 5.88 16.75 -28.10
C LYS A 188 5.56 17.33 -26.70
N LEU A 189 4.48 16.86 -26.05
CA LEU A 189 4.14 17.28 -24.69
C LEU A 189 5.27 16.91 -23.71
N GLY A 190 5.84 15.72 -23.81
CA GLY A 190 6.99 15.31 -22.99
C GLY A 190 8.25 16.14 -23.22
N SER A 191 8.50 16.60 -24.46
CA SER A 191 9.68 17.43 -24.78
C SER A 191 9.49 18.93 -24.47
N SER A 192 8.27 19.42 -24.39
CA SER A 192 7.98 20.82 -24.06
C SER A 192 7.90 21.11 -22.56
N GLY A 193 8.32 20.16 -21.71
CA GLY A 193 8.41 20.35 -20.25
C GLY A 193 7.04 20.52 -19.62
N PHE A 194 6.23 19.48 -19.62
CA PHE A 194 5.08 19.37 -18.74
C PHE A 194 5.57 19.24 -17.28
N LEU A 195 6.19 20.29 -16.79
CA LEU A 195 6.56 20.44 -15.41
C LEU A 195 5.49 21.26 -14.73
N VAL A 196 4.68 20.55 -13.92
CA VAL A 196 4.05 21.04 -12.70
C VAL A 196 3.54 22.48 -12.82
N GLY A 197 2.24 22.61 -13.09
CA GLY A 197 1.53 23.83 -12.80
C GLY A 197 1.78 24.19 -11.33
N SER A 198 2.53 25.25 -11.09
CA SER A 198 2.67 25.88 -9.80
C SER A 198 1.28 26.33 -9.35
N THR A 199 0.68 25.57 -8.46
CA THR A 199 -0.41 26.08 -7.65
C THR A 199 0.18 27.07 -6.66
N GLY A 200 -0.11 28.35 -6.90
CA GLY A 200 0.03 29.42 -5.91
C GLY A 200 -0.92 29.22 -4.73
#